data_b9fce53e09f7972ed575d8bd8e20ca96
#
_entry.id   b9fce53e09f7972ed575d8bd8e20ca96
#
_cell.length_a   1.000
_cell.length_b   1.000
_cell.length_c   1.000
_cell.angle_alpha   90.00
_cell.angle_beta   90.00
_cell.angle_gamma   90.00
#
_symmetry.space_group_name_H-M   'P 1'
#
loop_
_entity.id
_entity.type
_entity.pdbx_description
1 polymer ?
#
loop_
_entity_poly.entity_id
_entity_poly.type
_entity_poly.pdbx_seq_one_letter_code
_entity_poly.pdbx_strand_id
1 'polypeptide(L)'
;MTKSTEIKHKTALVLEGGAMRGMYTAGVLDVFMKKNIKFDAIIGVSAGALFGVNYLSKQPGRVIRYNKKYNSDKNYLGLKPLLKTGNIIDTEYAYNIVPHQLDPFDDATFQKSDIPFWAVVTNIKTGNPEYIKIKSVFDQMDVLRASGSMPIVSKPVRLGKELYLDGAVTDSIPYQKMLDLGYDHLVVILTKPADYVKKPMPKILTSVYKRHYPEFYEKFANRHIMYNEQIRHLK
;
A
#
# COMPACT_ATOMS: atom_id res chain seq x y z
N MET A 1 -2.82 -35.99 32.98
CA MET A 1 -1.92 -35.45 31.95
C MET A 1 -2.70 -34.35 31.24
N THR A 2 -2.52 -33.12 31.66
CA THR A 2 -3.10 -31.94 31.02
C THR A 2 -2.34 -31.69 29.73
N LYS A 3 -2.97 -31.87 28.57
CA LYS A 3 -2.41 -31.43 27.29
C LYS A 3 -2.27 -29.92 27.38
N SER A 4 -1.03 -29.42 27.43
CA SER A 4 -0.76 -28.00 27.20
C SER A 4 -1.18 -27.72 25.76
N THR A 5 -2.26 -26.99 25.56
CA THR A 5 -2.59 -26.40 24.27
C THR A 5 -1.51 -25.37 23.98
N GLU A 6 -0.54 -25.73 23.13
CA GLU A 6 0.40 -24.73 22.58
C GLU A 6 -0.43 -23.65 21.89
N ILE A 7 -0.37 -22.44 22.43
CA ILE A 7 -0.98 -21.27 21.80
C ILE A 7 -0.19 -21.02 20.52
N LYS A 8 -0.77 -21.36 19.36
CA LYS A 8 -0.15 -21.10 18.07
C LYS A 8 -0.26 -19.60 17.78
N HIS A 9 0.83 -18.89 17.96
CA HIS A 9 0.94 -17.48 17.62
C HIS A 9 0.75 -17.27 16.11
N LYS A 10 0.05 -16.19 15.74
CA LYS A 10 -0.20 -15.80 14.36
C LYS A 10 0.60 -14.54 14.02
N THR A 11 1.44 -14.65 13.02
CA THR A 11 2.32 -13.55 12.59
C THR A 11 1.80 -12.86 11.35
N ALA A 12 1.54 -11.56 11.43
CA ALA A 12 1.20 -10.75 10.26
C ALA A 12 2.38 -9.88 9.80
N LEU A 13 2.45 -9.67 8.49
CA LEU A 13 3.39 -8.76 7.85
C LEU A 13 2.68 -7.45 7.52
N VAL A 14 3.22 -6.34 8.02
CA VAL A 14 2.70 -4.98 7.81
C VAL A 14 3.66 -4.18 6.95
N LEU A 15 3.18 -3.66 5.82
CA LEU A 15 4.00 -2.98 4.82
C LEU A 15 3.62 -1.50 4.73
N GLU A 16 4.49 -0.62 5.26
CA GLU A 16 4.32 0.84 5.16
C GLU A 16 4.35 1.30 3.71
N GLY A 17 3.56 2.33 3.39
CA GLY A 17 3.64 3.08 2.15
C GLY A 17 4.89 3.96 2.07
N GLY A 18 5.28 4.35 0.83
CA GLY A 18 6.47 5.18 0.71
C GLY A 18 6.87 5.57 -0.71
N ALA A 19 5.99 5.40 -1.69
CA ALA A 19 6.32 5.58 -3.11
C ALA A 19 7.62 4.83 -3.44
N MET A 20 8.62 5.50 -4.02
CA MET A 20 9.91 4.88 -4.39
C MET A 20 10.72 4.31 -3.22
N ARG A 21 10.48 4.77 -1.98
CA ARG A 21 11.13 4.16 -0.79
C ARG A 21 10.66 2.72 -0.54
N GLY A 22 9.51 2.32 -1.07
CA GLY A 22 9.04 0.94 -1.08
C GLY A 22 9.98 -0.04 -1.79
N MET A 23 10.98 0.44 -2.54
CA MET A 23 12.05 -0.41 -3.09
C MET A 23 12.84 -1.12 -1.97
N TYR A 24 12.97 -0.49 -0.79
CA TYR A 24 13.51 -1.15 0.39
C TYR A 24 12.64 -2.34 0.81
N THR A 25 11.33 -2.11 0.91
CA THR A 25 10.34 -3.17 1.18
C THR A 25 10.46 -4.32 0.18
N ALA A 26 10.56 -4.01 -1.12
CA ALA A 26 10.73 -5.01 -2.17
C ALA A 26 11.99 -5.87 -1.96
N GLY A 27 13.11 -5.24 -1.63
CA GLY A 27 14.35 -5.97 -1.31
C GLY A 27 14.22 -6.90 -0.10
N VAL A 28 13.53 -6.45 0.96
CA VAL A 28 13.26 -7.28 2.14
C VAL A 28 12.37 -8.47 1.77
N LEU A 29 11.30 -8.23 0.98
CA LEU A 29 10.40 -9.29 0.51
C LEU A 29 11.11 -10.32 -0.36
N ASP A 30 12.05 -9.89 -1.22
CA ASP A 30 12.88 -10.79 -2.03
C ASP A 30 13.73 -11.72 -1.15
N VAL A 31 14.29 -11.18 -0.05
CA VAL A 31 15.04 -11.99 0.94
C VAL A 31 14.10 -12.96 1.66
N PHE A 32 12.90 -12.51 2.06
CA PHE A 32 11.91 -13.38 2.70
C PHE A 32 11.48 -14.53 1.78
N MET A 33 11.23 -14.26 0.50
CA MET A 33 10.95 -15.32 -0.49
C MET A 33 12.12 -16.29 -0.63
N LYS A 34 13.34 -15.79 -0.76
CA LYS A 34 14.56 -16.62 -0.88
C LYS A 34 14.80 -17.49 0.36
N LYS A 35 14.45 -17.00 1.54
CA LYS A 35 14.61 -17.71 2.82
C LYS A 35 13.38 -18.52 3.22
N ASN A 36 12.32 -18.56 2.38
CA ASN A 36 11.05 -19.23 2.67
C ASN A 36 10.40 -18.79 3.99
N ILE A 37 10.61 -17.54 4.40
CA ILE A 37 9.94 -16.96 5.58
C ILE A 37 8.46 -16.80 5.25
N LYS A 38 7.58 -17.26 6.14
CA LYS A 38 6.13 -17.27 5.93
C LYS A 38 5.43 -16.41 6.98
N PHE A 39 4.28 -15.86 6.61
CA PHE A 39 3.39 -15.09 7.46
C PHE A 39 1.97 -15.66 7.37
N ASP A 40 1.18 -15.47 8.41
CA ASP A 40 -0.22 -15.90 8.42
C ASP A 40 -1.15 -14.89 7.75
N ALA A 41 -0.69 -13.64 7.59
CA ALA A 41 -1.41 -12.57 6.89
C ALA A 41 -0.46 -11.47 6.43
N ILE A 42 -0.90 -10.69 5.45
CA ILE A 42 -0.17 -9.51 4.96
C ILE A 42 -1.14 -8.34 4.79
N ILE A 43 -0.71 -7.16 5.22
CA ILE A 43 -1.41 -5.91 4.94
C ILE A 43 -0.42 -4.88 4.42
N GLY A 44 -0.81 -4.19 3.35
CA GLY A 44 0.01 -3.15 2.76
C GLY A 44 -0.78 -1.89 2.45
N VAL A 45 -0.08 -0.76 2.41
CA VAL A 45 -0.64 0.53 2.03
C VAL A 45 0.24 1.21 0.98
N SER A 46 -0.37 1.81 -0.05
CA SER A 46 0.38 2.51 -1.11
C SER A 46 1.41 1.58 -1.77
N ALA A 47 2.68 1.98 -1.83
CA ALA A 47 3.76 1.13 -2.33
C ALA A 47 3.85 -0.22 -1.59
N GLY A 48 3.52 -0.26 -0.29
CA GLY A 48 3.46 -1.51 0.47
C GLY A 48 2.42 -2.50 -0.07
N ALA A 49 1.27 -2.01 -0.53
CA ALA A 49 0.25 -2.85 -1.18
C ALA A 49 0.70 -3.27 -2.60
N LEU A 50 1.12 -2.30 -3.43
CA LEU A 50 1.53 -2.53 -4.82
C LEU A 50 2.73 -3.49 -4.95
N PHE A 51 3.67 -3.40 -4.04
CA PHE A 51 4.88 -4.23 -4.06
C PHE A 51 4.68 -5.54 -3.29
N GLY A 52 3.88 -5.50 -2.21
CA GLY A 52 3.60 -6.63 -1.34
C GLY A 52 2.94 -7.82 -2.04
N VAL A 53 2.07 -7.59 -3.04
CA VAL A 53 1.42 -8.66 -3.79
C VAL A 53 2.43 -9.59 -4.49
N ASN A 54 3.63 -9.08 -4.84
CA ASN A 54 4.68 -9.87 -5.48
C ASN A 54 5.29 -10.93 -4.54
N TYR A 55 5.14 -10.79 -3.24
CA TYR A 55 5.55 -11.82 -2.29
C TYR A 55 4.68 -13.07 -2.40
N LEU A 56 3.36 -12.92 -2.52
CA LEU A 56 2.43 -14.04 -2.66
C LEU A 56 2.43 -14.64 -4.07
N SER A 57 2.70 -13.84 -5.11
CA SER A 57 2.92 -14.37 -6.47
C SER A 57 4.28 -15.05 -6.64
N LYS A 58 5.13 -15.06 -5.60
CA LYS A 58 6.46 -15.69 -5.60
C LYS A 58 7.36 -15.19 -6.74
N GLN A 59 7.37 -13.89 -6.99
CA GLN A 59 8.15 -13.27 -8.06
C GLN A 59 9.29 -12.39 -7.52
N PRO A 60 10.38 -12.98 -6.99
CA PRO A 60 11.51 -12.22 -6.46
C PRO A 60 12.16 -11.38 -7.56
N GLY A 61 12.60 -10.17 -7.17
CA GLY A 61 13.25 -9.21 -8.06
C GLY A 61 12.32 -8.47 -9.03
N ARG A 62 11.05 -8.91 -9.18
CA ARG A 62 10.10 -8.30 -10.13
C ARG A 62 9.90 -6.81 -9.87
N VAL A 63 9.62 -6.42 -8.61
CA VAL A 63 9.40 -5.02 -8.24
C VAL A 63 10.61 -4.16 -8.59
N ILE A 64 11.80 -4.61 -8.20
CA ILE A 64 13.05 -3.88 -8.47
C ILE A 64 13.30 -3.76 -9.97
N ARG A 65 13.09 -4.85 -10.71
CA ARG A 65 13.31 -4.92 -12.16
C ARG A 65 12.45 -3.91 -12.92
N TYR A 66 11.11 -3.94 -12.76
CA TYR A 66 10.26 -3.04 -13.52
C TYR A 66 10.42 -1.58 -13.08
N ASN A 67 10.62 -1.32 -11.79
CA ASN A 67 10.86 0.05 -11.32
C ASN A 67 12.17 0.60 -11.91
N LYS A 68 13.28 -0.16 -11.88
CA LYS A 68 14.55 0.29 -12.50
C LYS A 68 14.38 0.53 -14.00
N LYS A 69 13.59 -0.29 -14.69
CA LYS A 69 13.42 -0.20 -16.15
C LYS A 69 12.56 0.98 -16.56
N TYR A 70 11.46 1.25 -15.82
CA TYR A 70 10.43 2.18 -16.30
C TYR A 70 10.37 3.52 -15.55
N ASN A 71 10.96 3.66 -14.36
CA ASN A 71 10.91 4.93 -13.61
C ASN A 71 11.58 6.12 -14.30
N SER A 72 12.52 5.89 -15.19
CA SER A 72 13.13 6.92 -16.02
C SER A 72 12.34 7.26 -17.28
N ASP A 73 11.32 6.47 -17.60
CA ASP A 73 10.46 6.72 -18.77
C ASP A 73 9.49 7.87 -18.48
N LYS A 74 9.64 8.97 -19.20
CA LYS A 74 8.77 10.16 -19.10
C LYS A 74 7.32 9.90 -19.48
N ASN A 75 7.02 8.79 -20.15
CA ASN A 75 5.65 8.37 -20.45
C ASN A 75 5.04 7.60 -19.29
N TYR A 76 5.86 6.97 -18.44
CA TYR A 76 5.41 6.20 -17.29
C TYR A 76 5.15 7.08 -16.06
N LEU A 77 6.11 7.95 -15.71
CA LEU A 77 6.11 8.74 -14.47
C LEU A 77 6.56 10.17 -14.72
N GLY A 78 5.89 11.16 -14.14
CA GLY A 78 6.31 12.54 -14.10
C GLY A 78 5.27 13.54 -14.59
N LEU A 79 5.74 14.70 -15.05
CA LEU A 79 4.86 15.80 -15.46
C LEU A 79 4.04 15.50 -16.72
N LYS A 80 4.57 14.69 -17.66
CA LYS A 80 3.84 14.38 -18.89
C LYS A 80 2.57 13.56 -18.63
N PRO A 81 2.59 12.43 -17.89
CA PRO A 81 1.37 11.77 -17.46
C PRO A 81 0.46 12.67 -16.63
N LEU A 82 1.01 13.47 -15.71
CA LEU A 82 0.22 14.37 -14.87
C LEU A 82 -0.60 15.38 -15.70
N LEU A 83 0.02 16.03 -16.66
CA LEU A 83 -0.67 16.99 -17.54
C LEU A 83 -1.68 16.31 -18.46
N LYS A 84 -1.36 15.11 -18.97
CA LYS A 84 -2.22 14.37 -19.90
C LYS A 84 -3.42 13.71 -19.21
N THR A 85 -3.24 13.13 -18.06
CA THR A 85 -4.25 12.26 -17.41
C THR A 85 -4.74 12.78 -16.06
N GLY A 86 -4.02 13.72 -15.45
CA GLY A 86 -4.23 14.16 -14.06
C GLY A 86 -3.65 13.21 -13.03
N ASN A 87 -2.79 12.26 -13.45
CA ASN A 87 -2.09 11.32 -12.59
C ASN A 87 -0.58 11.42 -12.85
N ILE A 88 0.22 11.48 -11.81
CA ILE A 88 1.69 11.53 -11.92
C ILE A 88 2.27 10.25 -12.54
N ILE A 89 1.55 9.14 -12.43
CA ILE A 89 1.85 7.86 -13.06
C ILE A 89 0.82 7.64 -14.17
N ASP A 90 1.25 7.25 -15.36
CA ASP A 90 0.34 6.81 -16.42
C ASP A 90 -0.32 5.50 -15.97
N THR A 91 -1.63 5.59 -15.69
CA THR A 91 -2.37 4.49 -15.07
C THR A 91 -2.55 3.30 -16.01
N GLU A 92 -2.72 3.55 -17.30
CA GLU A 92 -2.82 2.48 -18.30
C GLU A 92 -1.50 1.73 -18.40
N TYR A 93 -0.41 2.47 -18.49
CA TYR A 93 0.93 1.88 -18.59
C TYR A 93 1.29 1.07 -17.33
N ALA A 94 1.10 1.65 -16.13
CA ALA A 94 1.54 1.05 -14.87
C ALA A 94 0.68 -0.14 -14.42
N TYR A 95 -0.64 -0.07 -14.62
CA TYR A 95 -1.58 -1.05 -14.05
C TYR A 95 -2.18 -2.00 -15.09
N ASN A 96 -1.96 -1.74 -16.39
CA ASN A 96 -2.39 -2.65 -17.45
C ASN A 96 -1.21 -3.15 -18.30
N ILE A 97 -0.47 -2.27 -18.97
CA ILE A 97 0.58 -2.70 -19.92
C ILE A 97 1.73 -3.43 -19.19
N VAL A 98 2.28 -2.85 -18.12
CA VAL A 98 3.40 -3.47 -17.39
C VAL A 98 3.02 -4.84 -16.83
N PRO A 99 1.96 -5.01 -16.03
CA PRO A 99 1.66 -6.30 -15.40
C PRO A 99 1.09 -7.36 -16.34
N HIS A 100 0.58 -7.00 -17.51
CA HIS A 100 0.08 -7.97 -18.48
C HIS A 100 1.07 -8.32 -19.60
N GLN A 101 1.96 -7.37 -19.99
CA GLN A 101 2.75 -7.53 -21.21
C GLN A 101 4.25 -7.37 -20.98
N LEU A 102 4.69 -6.32 -20.25
CA LEU A 102 6.10 -5.96 -20.19
C LEU A 102 6.88 -6.66 -19.09
N ASP A 103 6.24 -6.91 -17.97
CA ASP A 103 6.76 -7.69 -16.84
C ASP A 103 5.57 -8.40 -16.16
N PRO A 104 5.10 -9.53 -16.75
CA PRO A 104 3.86 -10.18 -16.36
C PRO A 104 3.80 -10.52 -14.88
N PHE A 105 2.64 -10.21 -14.26
CA PHE A 105 2.34 -10.59 -12.89
C PHE A 105 1.68 -11.98 -12.87
N ASP A 106 2.14 -12.85 -11.98
CA ASP A 106 1.57 -14.19 -11.82
C ASP A 106 0.39 -14.16 -10.83
N ASP A 107 -0.77 -13.73 -11.32
CA ASP A 107 -2.00 -13.68 -10.53
C ASP A 107 -2.51 -15.09 -10.18
N ALA A 108 -2.22 -16.09 -11.00
CA ALA A 108 -2.62 -17.47 -10.73
C ALA A 108 -1.90 -18.03 -9.49
N THR A 109 -0.60 -17.73 -9.32
CA THR A 109 0.15 -18.10 -8.11
C THR A 109 -0.32 -17.27 -6.90
N PHE A 110 -0.63 -15.99 -7.08
CA PHE A 110 -1.18 -15.13 -6.03
C PHE A 110 -2.51 -15.70 -5.50
N GLN A 111 -3.45 -16.04 -6.37
CA GLN A 111 -4.77 -16.58 -6.03
C GLN A 111 -4.72 -17.94 -5.30
N LYS A 112 -3.70 -18.75 -5.57
CA LYS A 112 -3.48 -20.05 -4.91
C LYS A 112 -2.95 -19.92 -3.48
N SER A 113 -2.58 -18.72 -3.05
CA SER A 113 -2.07 -18.50 -1.69
C SER A 113 -3.22 -18.53 -0.67
N ASP A 114 -3.07 -19.33 0.39
CA ASP A 114 -3.99 -19.33 1.53
C ASP A 114 -3.75 -18.13 2.46
N ILE A 115 -2.66 -17.38 2.26
CA ILE A 115 -2.31 -16.21 3.08
C ILE A 115 -3.16 -15.02 2.65
N PRO A 116 -4.04 -14.48 3.52
CA PRO A 116 -4.83 -13.32 3.19
C PRO A 116 -3.97 -12.07 3.03
N PHE A 117 -4.28 -11.28 1.99
CA PHE A 117 -3.64 -10.00 1.71
C PHE A 117 -4.68 -8.88 1.73
N TRP A 118 -4.39 -7.79 2.47
CA TRP A 118 -5.24 -6.59 2.50
C TRP A 118 -4.50 -5.39 1.93
N ALA A 119 -5.22 -4.59 1.15
CA ALA A 119 -4.80 -3.26 0.74
C ALA A 119 -5.62 -2.20 1.50
N VAL A 120 -4.93 -1.15 1.95
CA VAL A 120 -5.57 -0.02 2.64
C VAL A 120 -5.86 1.09 1.63
N VAL A 121 -7.08 1.61 1.66
CA VAL A 121 -7.53 2.76 0.87
C VAL A 121 -8.22 3.78 1.77
N THR A 122 -8.28 5.04 1.37
CA THR A 122 -9.02 6.09 2.09
C THR A 122 -10.26 6.48 1.31
N ASN A 123 -11.44 6.28 1.87
CA ASN A 123 -12.69 6.79 1.30
C ASN A 123 -12.72 8.32 1.45
N ILE A 124 -12.82 9.04 0.32
CA ILE A 124 -12.73 10.51 0.35
C ILE A 124 -13.99 11.20 0.87
N LYS A 125 -15.12 10.52 0.88
CA LYS A 125 -16.38 11.05 1.39
C LYS A 125 -16.44 10.98 2.92
N THR A 126 -16.05 9.84 3.49
CA THR A 126 -16.12 9.59 4.94
C THR A 126 -14.83 9.96 5.68
N GLY A 127 -13.71 10.13 4.94
CA GLY A 127 -12.39 10.32 5.55
C GLY A 127 -11.89 9.11 6.34
N ASN A 128 -12.45 7.92 6.15
CA ASN A 128 -12.09 6.72 6.89
C ASN A 128 -11.19 5.78 6.09
N PRO A 129 -10.30 5.01 6.76
CA PRO A 129 -9.58 3.92 6.12
C PRO A 129 -10.56 2.76 5.85
N GLU A 130 -10.37 2.11 4.71
CA GLU A 130 -11.01 0.85 4.38
C GLU A 130 -9.93 -0.19 4.04
N TYR A 131 -10.14 -1.42 4.53
CA TYR A 131 -9.19 -2.52 4.42
C TYR A 131 -9.80 -3.59 3.53
N ILE A 132 -9.36 -3.61 2.26
CA ILE A 132 -9.95 -4.46 1.24
C ILE A 132 -9.08 -5.70 1.03
N LYS A 133 -9.68 -6.88 1.23
CA LYS A 133 -9.00 -8.16 0.98
C LYS A 133 -8.85 -8.37 -0.51
N ILE A 134 -7.62 -8.59 -0.95
CA ILE A 134 -7.29 -8.88 -2.35
C ILE A 134 -7.33 -10.39 -2.56
N LYS A 135 -8.15 -10.84 -3.52
CA LYS A 135 -8.29 -12.24 -3.91
C LYS A 135 -7.69 -12.52 -5.28
N SER A 136 -7.76 -11.55 -6.18
CA SER A 136 -7.12 -11.52 -7.50
C SER A 136 -6.58 -10.12 -7.72
N VAL A 137 -5.32 -10.01 -8.13
CA VAL A 137 -4.69 -8.71 -8.40
C VAL A 137 -5.30 -8.09 -9.65
N PHE A 138 -5.56 -8.90 -10.69
CA PHE A 138 -6.12 -8.37 -11.93
C PHE A 138 -7.56 -7.91 -11.77
N ASP A 139 -8.43 -8.69 -11.10
CA ASP A 139 -9.82 -8.31 -10.87
C ASP A 139 -9.97 -7.10 -9.93
N GLN A 140 -8.99 -6.91 -9.03
CA GLN A 140 -9.00 -5.85 -8.02
C GLN A 140 -7.86 -4.83 -8.23
N MET A 141 -7.37 -4.69 -9.47
CA MET A 141 -6.29 -3.74 -9.78
C MET A 141 -6.64 -2.31 -9.39
N ASP A 142 -7.91 -1.92 -9.53
CA ASP A 142 -8.36 -0.59 -9.12
C ASP A 142 -8.27 -0.35 -7.61
N VAL A 143 -8.38 -1.40 -6.78
CA VAL A 143 -8.14 -1.29 -5.34
C VAL A 143 -6.66 -0.98 -5.06
N LEU A 144 -5.76 -1.70 -5.72
CA LEU A 144 -4.32 -1.46 -5.60
C LEU A 144 -3.95 -0.08 -6.14
N ARG A 145 -4.55 0.34 -7.25
CA ARG A 145 -4.40 1.69 -7.81
C ARG A 145 -4.89 2.75 -6.84
N ALA A 146 -6.06 2.56 -6.21
CA ALA A 146 -6.59 3.46 -5.18
C ALA A 146 -5.63 3.60 -4.00
N SER A 147 -5.11 2.46 -3.50
CA SER A 147 -4.11 2.43 -2.42
C SER A 147 -2.86 3.25 -2.75
N GLY A 148 -2.44 3.26 -4.03
CA GLY A 148 -1.27 4.03 -4.50
C GLY A 148 -1.58 5.44 -5.02
N SER A 149 -2.86 5.87 -5.03
CA SER A 149 -3.27 7.17 -5.59
C SER A 149 -3.08 8.31 -4.60
N MET A 150 -1.88 8.91 -4.62
CA MET A 150 -1.53 10.01 -3.72
C MET A 150 -2.39 11.26 -3.98
N PRO A 151 -2.95 11.90 -2.93
CA PRO A 151 -3.64 13.18 -3.08
C PRO A 151 -2.80 14.22 -3.82
N ILE A 152 -3.45 15.17 -4.50
CA ILE A 152 -2.87 16.26 -5.29
C ILE A 152 -2.29 15.81 -6.65
N VAL A 153 -1.62 14.66 -6.68
CA VAL A 153 -0.91 14.19 -7.88
C VAL A 153 -1.57 12.97 -8.54
N SER A 154 -2.74 12.57 -8.03
CA SER A 154 -3.56 11.51 -8.61
C SER A 154 -5.04 11.84 -8.50
N LYS A 155 -5.82 11.41 -9.49
CA LYS A 155 -7.28 11.45 -9.41
C LYS A 155 -7.79 10.39 -8.45
N PRO A 156 -8.89 10.65 -7.72
CA PRO A 156 -9.57 9.62 -6.96
C PRO A 156 -10.01 8.45 -7.86
N VAL A 157 -9.89 7.25 -7.32
CA VAL A 157 -10.28 6.02 -7.99
C VAL A 157 -11.69 5.62 -7.56
N ARG A 158 -12.53 5.29 -8.53
CA ARG A 158 -13.91 4.82 -8.26
C ARG A 158 -13.90 3.32 -7.99
N LEU A 159 -14.40 2.92 -6.83
CA LEU A 159 -14.69 1.53 -6.50
C LEU A 159 -16.20 1.43 -6.18
N GLY A 160 -16.94 0.82 -7.08
CA GLY A 160 -18.41 0.83 -6.99
C GLY A 160 -18.99 2.26 -7.07
N LYS A 161 -19.68 2.68 -6.00
CA LYS A 161 -20.30 4.02 -5.92
C LYS A 161 -19.41 5.06 -5.24
N GLU A 162 -18.36 4.66 -4.57
CA GLU A 162 -17.50 5.52 -3.75
C GLU A 162 -16.18 5.87 -4.48
N LEU A 163 -15.51 6.89 -3.96
CA LEU A 163 -14.23 7.39 -4.47
C LEU A 163 -13.15 7.24 -3.39
N TYR A 164 -11.97 6.80 -3.82
CA TYR A 164 -10.86 6.49 -2.92
C TYR A 164 -9.56 7.13 -3.35
N LEU A 165 -8.72 7.41 -2.38
CA LEU A 165 -7.33 7.82 -2.53
C LEU A 165 -6.43 6.93 -1.64
N ASP A 166 -5.12 7.24 -1.65
CA ASP A 166 -4.07 6.49 -0.94
C ASP A 166 -4.44 6.26 0.55
N GLY A 167 -4.39 5.01 0.95
CA GLY A 167 -4.70 4.58 2.32
C GLY A 167 -3.80 5.20 3.38
N ALA A 168 -2.57 5.58 3.01
CA ALA A 168 -1.65 6.21 3.92
C ALA A 168 -2.09 7.61 4.41
N VAL A 169 -3.18 8.17 3.90
CA VAL A 169 -3.80 9.40 4.44
C VAL A 169 -4.39 9.13 5.81
N THR A 170 -5.05 7.99 5.99
CA THR A 170 -5.80 7.65 7.20
C THR A 170 -5.17 6.54 8.04
N ASP A 171 -4.35 5.67 7.41
CA ASP A 171 -3.60 4.63 8.10
C ASP A 171 -2.30 4.33 7.33
N SER A 172 -1.21 4.98 7.75
CA SER A 172 0.09 4.86 7.07
C SER A 172 0.84 3.57 7.40
N ILE A 173 0.60 2.98 8.58
CA ILE A 173 1.23 1.75 9.07
C ILE A 173 0.12 0.91 9.73
N PRO A 174 -0.60 0.06 8.97
CA PRO A 174 -1.86 -0.54 9.41
C PRO A 174 -1.68 -1.73 10.38
N TYR A 175 -0.81 -1.57 11.39
CA TYR A 175 -0.53 -2.61 12.38
C TYR A 175 -1.72 -2.85 13.31
N GLN A 176 -2.44 -1.78 13.71
CA GLN A 176 -3.58 -1.91 14.61
C GLN A 176 -4.66 -2.80 14.01
N LYS A 177 -4.92 -2.67 12.70
CA LYS A 177 -5.88 -3.53 12.01
C LYS A 177 -5.53 -5.01 12.11
N MET A 178 -4.23 -5.36 12.09
CA MET A 178 -3.83 -6.75 12.23
C MET A 178 -3.99 -7.26 13.66
N LEU A 179 -3.72 -6.43 14.67
CA LEU A 179 -4.00 -6.75 16.07
C LEU A 179 -5.50 -6.98 16.29
N ASP A 180 -6.37 -6.10 15.74
CA ASP A 180 -7.83 -6.22 15.82
C ASP A 180 -8.36 -7.50 15.15
N LEU A 181 -7.64 -8.03 14.16
CA LEU A 181 -7.94 -9.30 13.48
C LEU A 181 -7.38 -10.53 14.23
N GLY A 182 -6.71 -10.33 15.37
CA GLY A 182 -6.20 -11.40 16.22
C GLY A 182 -4.84 -11.96 15.81
N TYR A 183 -4.04 -11.18 15.07
CA TYR A 183 -2.63 -11.48 14.86
C TYR A 183 -1.82 -10.87 15.99
N ASP A 184 -1.16 -11.70 16.79
CA ASP A 184 -0.48 -11.32 18.01
C ASP A 184 1.02 -11.04 17.84
N HIS A 185 1.60 -11.49 16.74
CA HIS A 185 2.96 -11.14 16.32
C HIS A 185 2.92 -10.31 15.02
N LEU A 186 3.69 -9.22 15.00
CA LEU A 186 3.75 -8.35 13.82
C LEU A 186 5.20 -8.17 13.37
N VAL A 187 5.43 -8.36 12.08
CA VAL A 187 6.64 -7.90 11.40
C VAL A 187 6.28 -6.66 10.60
N VAL A 188 6.87 -5.52 10.95
CA VAL A 188 6.55 -4.23 10.32
C VAL A 188 7.74 -3.78 9.48
N ILE A 189 7.54 -3.59 8.17
CA ILE A 189 8.56 -3.02 7.29
C ILE A 189 8.27 -1.55 7.10
N LEU A 190 9.14 -0.70 7.67
CA LEU A 190 9.08 0.74 7.53
C LEU A 190 9.92 1.21 6.33
N THR A 191 9.47 2.29 5.70
CA THR A 191 10.14 2.93 4.55
C THR A 191 10.83 4.24 4.91
N LYS A 192 10.83 4.57 6.20
CA LYS A 192 11.48 5.73 6.79
C LYS A 192 12.42 5.29 7.91
N PRO A 193 13.49 6.05 8.20
CA PRO A 193 14.30 5.83 9.39
C PRO A 193 13.47 5.86 10.67
N ALA A 194 13.91 5.14 11.71
CA ALA A 194 13.17 5.03 12.98
C ALA A 194 13.00 6.37 13.73
N ASP A 195 13.90 7.31 13.51
CA ASP A 195 13.88 8.67 14.09
C ASP A 195 13.11 9.69 13.23
N TYR A 196 12.57 9.28 12.09
CA TYR A 196 11.84 10.18 11.22
C TYR A 196 10.56 10.71 11.88
N VAL A 197 10.44 12.04 11.89
CA VAL A 197 9.22 12.74 12.33
C VAL A 197 8.55 13.39 11.12
N LYS A 198 7.32 12.98 10.86
CA LYS A 198 6.53 13.54 9.76
C LYS A 198 6.10 14.96 10.07
N LYS A 199 6.41 15.89 9.16
CA LYS A 199 5.99 17.30 9.26
C LYS A 199 4.57 17.51 8.68
N PRO A 200 3.83 18.53 9.16
CA PRO A 200 2.55 18.89 8.56
C PRO A 200 2.70 19.27 7.10
N MET A 201 1.67 18.97 6.32
CA MET A 201 1.62 19.37 4.91
C MET A 201 1.20 20.85 4.80
N PRO A 202 1.71 21.60 3.80
CA PRO A 202 1.28 22.97 3.57
C PRO A 202 -0.25 23.07 3.42
N LYS A 203 -0.88 23.98 4.14
CA LYS A 203 -2.34 24.18 4.16
C LYS A 203 -2.93 24.39 2.76
N ILE A 204 -2.22 25.08 1.87
CA ILE A 204 -2.66 25.34 0.51
C ILE A 204 -2.91 24.03 -0.28
N LEU A 205 -2.07 23.02 -0.07
CA LEU A 205 -2.21 21.74 -0.75
C LEU A 205 -3.38 20.90 -0.20
N THR A 206 -3.62 20.95 1.11
CA THR A 206 -4.71 20.20 1.71
C THR A 206 -6.06 20.86 1.47
N SER A 207 -6.11 22.21 1.39
CA SER A 207 -7.35 22.99 1.25
C SER A 207 -8.13 22.73 -0.03
N VAL A 208 -7.54 22.14 -1.06
CA VAL A 208 -8.24 21.77 -2.30
C VAL A 208 -9.39 20.77 -2.05
N TYR A 209 -9.30 20.02 -0.96
CA TYR A 209 -10.34 19.05 -0.57
C TYR A 209 -11.39 19.64 0.38
N LYS A 210 -11.12 20.77 1.03
CA LYS A 210 -11.92 21.32 2.14
C LYS A 210 -13.39 21.52 1.79
N ARG A 211 -13.69 22.03 0.57
CA ARG A 211 -15.06 22.36 0.15
C ARG A 211 -15.90 21.11 -0.15
N HIS A 212 -15.31 20.14 -0.84
CA HIS A 212 -16.07 19.00 -1.39
C HIS A 212 -15.93 17.73 -0.55
N TYR A 213 -14.86 17.62 0.23
CA TYR A 213 -14.53 16.44 1.03
C TYR A 213 -13.95 16.86 2.39
N PRO A 214 -14.76 17.52 3.26
CA PRO A 214 -14.28 18.05 4.52
C PRO A 214 -13.70 16.99 5.46
N GLU A 215 -14.31 15.81 5.54
CA GLU A 215 -13.82 14.70 6.38
C GLU A 215 -12.45 14.22 5.92
N PHE A 216 -12.25 14.05 4.61
CA PHE A 216 -10.95 13.72 4.05
C PHE A 216 -9.93 14.84 4.28
N TYR A 217 -10.32 16.10 4.11
CA TYR A 217 -9.45 17.24 4.37
C TYR A 217 -8.89 17.22 5.79
N GLU A 218 -9.72 17.00 6.79
CA GLU A 218 -9.34 16.88 8.21
C GLU A 218 -8.25 15.81 8.41
N LYS A 219 -8.47 14.60 7.88
CA LYS A 219 -7.50 13.51 7.97
C LYS A 219 -6.20 13.83 7.22
N PHE A 220 -6.31 14.39 6.01
CA PHE A 220 -5.16 14.70 5.19
C PHE A 220 -4.29 15.81 5.81
N ALA A 221 -4.90 16.86 6.35
CA ALA A 221 -4.20 17.94 7.05
C ALA A 221 -3.48 17.44 8.32
N ASN A 222 -4.09 16.51 9.04
CA ASN A 222 -3.60 15.98 10.31
C ASN A 222 -2.85 14.62 10.17
N ARG A 223 -2.60 14.17 8.94
CA ARG A 223 -1.89 12.90 8.68
C ARG A 223 -0.56 12.77 9.42
N HIS A 224 0.15 13.87 9.63
CA HIS A 224 1.44 13.87 10.33
C HIS A 224 1.28 13.48 11.81
N ILE A 225 0.18 13.84 12.46
CA ILE A 225 -0.12 13.47 13.84
C ILE A 225 -0.30 11.98 13.94
N MET A 226 -1.23 11.42 13.16
CA MET A 226 -1.50 9.98 13.10
C MET A 226 -0.24 9.16 12.84
N TYR A 227 0.56 9.55 11.83
CA TYR A 227 1.79 8.86 11.48
C TYR A 227 2.79 8.83 12.64
N ASN A 228 3.02 9.99 13.29
CA ASN A 228 3.97 10.08 14.38
C ASN A 228 3.51 9.31 15.63
N GLU A 229 2.19 9.22 15.84
CA GLU A 229 1.62 8.35 16.88
C GLU A 229 1.84 6.88 16.57
N GLN A 230 1.61 6.44 15.32
CA GLN A 230 1.89 5.07 14.91
C GLN A 230 3.37 4.68 15.15
N ILE A 231 4.31 5.55 14.77
CA ILE A 231 5.74 5.32 15.02
C ILE A 231 6.06 5.26 16.51
N ARG A 232 5.43 6.11 17.35
CA ARG A 232 5.64 6.10 18.80
C ARG A 232 5.16 4.80 19.45
N HIS A 233 4.04 4.24 18.97
CA HIS A 233 3.50 2.98 19.49
C HIS A 233 4.31 1.75 19.05
N LEU A 234 5.08 1.85 17.97
CA LEU A 234 5.93 0.76 17.48
C LEU A 234 7.33 0.74 18.12
N LYS A 235 7.67 1.75 18.92
CA LYS A 235 8.92 1.82 19.69
C LYS A 235 8.75 1.28 21.10
#